data_7a59493d45e92f0d50f1de8302b423ea
#
_entry.id   7a59493d45e92f0d50f1de8302b423ea
#
_cell.length_a   1.000
_cell.length_b   1.000
_cell.length_c   1.000
_cell.angle_alpha   90.00
_cell.angle_beta   90.00
_cell.angle_gamma   90.00
#
_symmetry.space_group_name_H-M   'P 1'
#
loop_
_entity.id
_entity.type
_entity.pdbx_description
1 polymer ?
#
loop_
_entity_poly.entity_id
_entity_poly.type
_entity_poly.pdbx_seq_one_letter_code
_entity_poly.pdbx_strand_id
1 'polypeptide(L)'
;MANTVPTNANVIAYNKNDILLSNIRPYLKKVWLADRNGGCSADVFVLRSRCCEQSFLYNVIASDRFIGYVMSGAKGVKMPRGDKKQMENFKFSLPSVIEQRKISRLLSLLDERIATQNKIIDKLQSLIKGIMVELQKQGIDRGTWKKKSLGDVLSERNERNTNLYQVFSVSVSQGIVNQVDYLGRSFAAKDTSKYNVVHYGDLVYTKSPTGSFPYGIVKQSRNIENVAVSPLYGVYKSRSLAVGTYLHEFFKSEINTHNYLHPLIQKGAKNTINITNQRFLENRVPMPVNSNELLLISKLLYSLNDKIKHVQNTLQEYHKQKQYLLRQMFI
;
A
#
# COMPACT_ATOMS: atom_id res chain seq x y z
N MET A 1 5.14 17.65 3.69
CA MET A 1 5.52 19.05 4.02
C MET A 1 6.63 19.00 5.04
N ALA A 2 7.65 19.86 4.95
CA ALA A 2 8.62 19.99 6.02
C ALA A 2 7.92 20.67 7.23
N ASN A 3 8.07 20.09 8.41
CA ASN A 3 7.47 20.61 9.65
C ASN A 3 8.27 21.78 10.26
N THR A 4 9.39 22.18 9.64
CA THR A 4 10.26 23.26 10.13
C THR A 4 10.66 24.14 8.95
N VAL A 5 10.61 25.45 9.14
CA VAL A 5 11.18 26.44 8.21
C VAL A 5 12.65 26.59 8.53
N PRO A 6 13.58 26.34 7.60
CA PRO A 6 15.00 26.54 7.84
C PRO A 6 15.27 28.03 8.07
N THR A 7 15.93 28.37 9.18
CA THR A 7 16.23 29.74 9.56
C THR A 7 17.44 30.34 8.82
N ASN A 8 18.29 29.51 8.19
CA ASN A 8 19.57 29.95 7.56
C ASN A 8 19.85 29.28 6.20
N ALA A 9 18.84 28.86 5.43
CA ALA A 9 19.04 28.26 4.11
C ALA A 9 18.50 29.19 3.01
N ASN A 10 19.12 29.16 1.82
CA ASN A 10 18.62 29.82 0.63
C ASN A 10 17.26 29.21 0.26
N VAL A 11 16.19 29.92 0.59
CA VAL A 11 14.80 29.53 0.32
C VAL A 11 14.30 30.32 -0.87
N ILE A 12 13.76 29.63 -1.88
CA ILE A 12 13.11 30.25 -3.04
C ILE A 12 11.64 30.45 -2.69
N ALA A 13 11.18 31.72 -2.73
CA ALA A 13 9.76 32.02 -2.52
C ALA A 13 8.92 31.60 -3.72
N TYR A 14 7.72 31.07 -3.45
CA TYR A 14 6.71 30.79 -4.46
C TYR A 14 5.34 31.32 -4.02
N ASN A 15 4.50 31.61 -4.99
CA ASN A 15 3.14 32.05 -4.79
C ASN A 15 2.13 30.94 -5.08
N LYS A 16 0.91 31.11 -4.58
CA LYS A 16 -0.23 30.29 -5.00
C LYS A 16 -0.31 30.28 -6.54
N ASN A 17 -0.60 29.11 -7.11
CA ASN A 17 -0.62 28.79 -8.53
C ASN A 17 0.75 28.67 -9.22
N ASP A 18 1.88 28.89 -8.53
CA ASP A 18 3.16 28.52 -9.11
C ASP A 18 3.29 26.99 -9.24
N ILE A 19 3.98 26.54 -10.27
CA ILE A 19 4.29 25.11 -10.46
C ILE A 19 5.63 24.82 -9.82
N LEU A 20 5.68 23.89 -8.88
CA LEU A 20 6.91 23.44 -8.26
C LEU A 20 7.29 22.06 -8.82
N LEU A 21 8.51 22.00 -9.41
CA LEU A 21 9.08 20.78 -9.97
C LEU A 21 10.34 20.41 -9.21
N SER A 22 10.39 19.20 -8.61
CA SER A 22 11.62 18.71 -8.00
C SER A 22 12.69 18.45 -9.05
N ASN A 23 13.87 19.08 -8.89
CA ASN A 23 15.02 18.86 -9.75
C ASN A 23 15.72 17.53 -9.48
N ILE A 24 15.59 16.99 -8.27
CA ILE A 24 16.21 15.72 -7.90
C ILE A 24 15.29 14.56 -8.30
N ARG A 25 15.86 13.61 -9.06
CA ARG A 25 15.16 12.41 -9.55
C ARG A 25 13.86 12.77 -10.27
N PRO A 26 13.93 13.50 -11.41
CA PRO A 26 12.75 13.96 -12.14
C PRO A 26 11.78 12.83 -12.50
N TYR A 27 12.29 11.60 -12.71
CA TYR A 27 11.50 10.41 -12.98
C TYR A 27 10.45 10.09 -11.90
N LEU A 28 10.61 10.62 -10.67
CA LEU A 28 9.60 10.48 -9.60
C LEU A 28 8.40 11.42 -9.81
N LYS A 29 8.41 12.28 -10.84
CA LYS A 29 7.32 13.18 -11.22
C LYS A 29 6.75 13.99 -10.05
N LYS A 30 7.62 14.49 -9.18
CA LYS A 30 7.22 15.35 -8.07
C LYS A 30 6.94 16.75 -8.58
N VAL A 31 5.74 16.96 -9.10
CA VAL A 31 5.22 18.23 -9.59
C VAL A 31 4.03 18.63 -8.75
N TRP A 32 3.97 19.89 -8.33
CA TRP A 32 2.87 20.41 -7.52
C TRP A 32 2.44 21.79 -8.03
N LEU A 33 1.16 21.96 -8.25
CA LEU A 33 0.55 23.27 -8.46
C LEU A 33 0.24 23.86 -7.08
N ALA A 34 0.93 24.92 -6.69
CA ALA A 34 0.87 25.46 -5.33
C ALA A 34 -0.53 25.97 -4.99
N ASP A 35 -1.10 25.45 -3.91
CA ASP A 35 -2.41 25.89 -3.36
C ASP A 35 -2.28 27.09 -2.41
N ARG A 36 -1.04 27.47 -2.07
CA ARG A 36 -0.68 28.53 -1.11
C ARG A 36 0.66 29.16 -1.43
N ASN A 37 0.96 30.29 -0.80
CA ASN A 37 2.29 30.89 -0.83
C ASN A 37 3.23 30.15 0.12
N GLY A 38 4.53 30.20 -0.15
CA GLY A 38 5.53 29.57 0.72
C GLY A 38 6.96 29.69 0.19
N GLY A 39 7.85 28.89 0.77
CA GLY A 39 9.24 28.76 0.36
C GLY A 39 9.61 27.31 0.06
N CYS A 40 10.53 27.11 -0.89
CA CYS A 40 11.04 25.80 -1.26
C CYS A 40 12.58 25.80 -1.32
N SER A 41 13.16 24.59 -1.28
CA SER A 41 14.60 24.39 -1.44
C SER A 41 15.08 24.80 -2.83
N ALA A 42 16.37 25.13 -2.96
CA ALA A 42 17.04 25.39 -4.24
C ALA A 42 17.00 24.18 -5.22
N ASP A 43 16.72 22.99 -4.73
CA ASP A 43 16.50 21.78 -5.55
C ASP A 43 15.07 21.69 -6.15
N VAL A 44 14.28 22.75 -6.04
CA VAL A 44 12.93 22.85 -6.62
C VAL A 44 12.87 24.02 -7.57
N PHE A 45 12.46 23.76 -8.81
CA PHE A 45 12.16 24.82 -9.78
C PHE A 45 10.76 25.39 -9.52
N VAL A 46 10.67 26.70 -9.50
CA VAL A 46 9.40 27.45 -9.46
C VAL A 46 9.11 27.96 -10.86
N LEU A 47 8.05 27.49 -11.48
CA LEU A 47 7.69 27.77 -12.87
C LEU A 47 6.40 28.58 -12.95
N ARG A 48 6.41 29.64 -13.79
CA ARG A 48 5.24 30.49 -14.09
C ARG A 48 5.04 30.56 -15.59
N SER A 49 3.81 30.45 -16.01
CA SER A 49 3.46 30.67 -17.42
C SER A 49 3.54 32.13 -17.78
N ARG A 50 3.96 32.39 -19.02
CA ARG A 50 3.93 33.74 -19.65
C ARG A 50 2.89 33.85 -20.75
N CYS A 51 2.53 32.76 -21.39
CA CYS A 51 1.71 32.77 -22.62
C CYS A 51 0.59 31.72 -22.65
N CYS A 52 0.44 30.91 -21.61
CA CYS A 52 -0.62 29.90 -21.53
C CYS A 52 -1.25 29.87 -20.14
N GLU A 53 -2.38 29.17 -20.01
CA GLU A 53 -3.02 28.95 -18.72
C GLU A 53 -2.08 28.17 -17.79
N GLN A 54 -1.96 28.61 -16.53
CA GLN A 54 -1.01 28.02 -15.58
C GLN A 54 -1.34 26.55 -15.27
N SER A 55 -2.62 26.22 -15.18
CA SER A 55 -3.09 24.84 -14.98
C SER A 55 -2.81 23.94 -16.19
N PHE A 56 -2.81 24.50 -17.41
CA PHE A 56 -2.43 23.77 -18.61
C PHE A 56 -0.92 23.47 -18.60
N LEU A 57 -0.09 24.48 -18.31
CA LEU A 57 1.36 24.29 -18.16
C LEU A 57 1.68 23.23 -17.10
N TYR A 58 0.97 23.24 -15.97
CA TYR A 58 1.13 22.20 -14.93
C TYR A 58 0.96 20.79 -15.52
N ASN A 59 -0.05 20.56 -16.33
CA ASN A 59 -0.30 19.25 -16.94
C ASN A 59 0.77 18.88 -17.97
N VAL A 60 1.28 19.86 -18.73
CA VAL A 60 2.43 19.65 -19.64
C VAL A 60 3.66 19.20 -18.86
N ILE A 61 4.00 19.89 -17.77
CA ILE A 61 5.16 19.59 -16.91
C ILE A 61 5.00 18.23 -16.19
N ALA A 62 3.78 17.83 -15.85
CA ALA A 62 3.49 16.54 -15.24
C ALA A 62 3.42 15.37 -16.24
N SER A 63 3.48 15.64 -17.56
CA SER A 63 3.37 14.61 -18.61
C SER A 63 4.61 13.73 -18.70
N ASP A 64 4.43 12.48 -19.17
CA ASP A 64 5.51 11.52 -19.42
C ASP A 64 6.50 12.08 -20.47
N ARG A 65 6.00 12.80 -21.47
CA ARG A 65 6.78 13.41 -22.52
C ARG A 65 7.77 14.45 -21.98
N PHE A 66 7.30 15.37 -21.15
CA PHE A 66 8.17 16.35 -20.52
C PHE A 66 9.21 15.70 -19.60
N ILE A 67 8.78 14.77 -18.74
CA ILE A 67 9.70 14.08 -17.82
C ILE A 67 10.73 13.25 -18.60
N GLY A 68 10.33 12.54 -19.66
CA GLY A 68 11.25 11.82 -20.55
C GLY A 68 12.28 12.75 -21.20
N TYR A 69 11.84 13.92 -21.66
CA TYR A 69 12.73 14.93 -22.21
C TYR A 69 13.72 15.46 -21.16
N VAL A 70 13.28 15.74 -19.95
CA VAL A 70 14.16 16.16 -18.84
C VAL A 70 15.17 15.07 -18.50
N MET A 71 14.73 13.80 -18.49
CA MET A 71 15.63 12.67 -18.18
C MET A 71 16.69 12.43 -19.26
N SER A 72 16.43 12.74 -20.52
CA SER A 72 17.42 12.58 -21.60
C SER A 72 18.67 13.46 -21.45
N GLY A 73 18.58 14.56 -20.73
CA GLY A 73 19.72 15.44 -20.42
C GLY A 73 20.07 15.51 -18.93
N ALA A 74 19.46 14.64 -18.12
CA ALA A 74 19.74 14.63 -16.68
C ALA A 74 21.18 14.17 -16.38
N LYS A 75 21.83 14.84 -15.44
CA LYS A 75 23.21 14.55 -15.00
C LYS A 75 23.20 13.82 -13.66
N GLY A 76 24.09 12.84 -13.52
CA GLY A 76 24.27 12.03 -12.29
C GLY A 76 23.53 10.69 -12.34
N VAL A 77 24.19 9.63 -11.93
CA VAL A 77 23.68 8.24 -11.98
C VAL A 77 22.78 7.92 -10.78
N LYS A 78 23.25 8.20 -9.57
CA LYS A 78 22.55 7.82 -8.33
C LYS A 78 21.42 8.79 -7.94
N MET A 79 21.62 10.08 -8.25
CA MET A 79 20.65 11.15 -8.00
C MET A 79 20.60 12.09 -9.23
N PRO A 80 19.97 11.66 -10.34
CA PRO A 80 19.93 12.47 -11.55
C PRO A 80 19.22 13.80 -11.28
N ARG A 81 19.79 14.87 -11.85
CA ARG A 81 19.24 16.22 -11.81
C ARG A 81 18.97 16.67 -13.22
N GLY A 82 17.81 17.29 -13.44
CA GLY A 82 17.45 17.87 -14.71
C GLY A 82 18.28 19.12 -15.03
N ASP A 83 18.52 19.37 -16.31
CA ASP A 83 19.19 20.57 -16.79
C ASP A 83 18.18 21.69 -17.05
N LYS A 84 18.36 22.85 -16.39
CA LYS A 84 17.44 23.98 -16.50
C LYS A 84 17.33 24.50 -17.96
N LYS A 85 18.47 24.65 -18.65
CA LYS A 85 18.50 25.15 -20.04
C LYS A 85 17.78 24.19 -20.98
N GLN A 86 17.95 22.88 -20.78
CA GLN A 86 17.21 21.87 -21.52
C GLN A 86 15.71 21.98 -21.28
N MET A 87 15.26 22.11 -20.03
CA MET A 87 13.83 22.29 -19.73
C MET A 87 13.22 23.51 -20.40
N GLU A 88 13.94 24.64 -20.44
CA GLU A 88 13.49 25.87 -21.08
C GLU A 88 13.31 25.72 -22.59
N ASN A 89 14.01 24.76 -23.21
CA ASN A 89 13.91 24.47 -24.65
C ASN A 89 12.85 23.44 -25.01
N PHE A 90 12.07 22.94 -24.01
CA PHE A 90 11.01 21.96 -24.29
C PHE A 90 9.89 22.58 -25.12
N LYS A 91 9.60 21.97 -26.27
CA LYS A 91 8.54 22.40 -27.18
C LYS A 91 7.30 21.60 -27.03
N PHE A 92 6.15 22.23 -26.96
CA PHE A 92 4.84 21.59 -26.89
C PHE A 92 3.81 22.41 -27.69
N SER A 93 2.75 21.74 -28.12
CA SER A 93 1.64 22.36 -28.82
C SER A 93 0.81 23.22 -27.88
N LEU A 94 0.47 24.41 -28.31
CA LEU A 94 -0.33 25.36 -27.53
C LEU A 94 -1.69 25.55 -28.22
N PRO A 95 -2.75 24.88 -27.73
CA PRO A 95 -4.10 25.05 -28.26
C PRO A 95 -4.70 26.40 -27.84
N SER A 96 -5.91 26.71 -28.31
CA SER A 96 -6.63 27.90 -27.88
C SER A 96 -6.81 27.95 -26.36
N VAL A 97 -6.91 29.14 -25.79
CA VAL A 97 -7.08 29.34 -24.33
C VAL A 97 -8.33 28.61 -23.84
N ILE A 98 -9.39 28.54 -24.65
CA ILE A 98 -10.64 27.81 -24.32
C ILE A 98 -10.34 26.32 -24.19
N GLU A 99 -9.58 25.73 -25.11
CA GLU A 99 -9.19 24.33 -25.07
C GLU A 99 -8.23 24.03 -23.90
N GLN A 100 -7.26 24.91 -23.66
CA GLN A 100 -6.38 24.78 -22.49
C GLN A 100 -7.19 24.68 -21.20
N ARG A 101 -8.21 25.52 -21.02
CA ARG A 101 -9.10 25.49 -19.86
C ARG A 101 -9.92 24.20 -19.77
N LYS A 102 -10.46 23.72 -20.91
CA LYS A 102 -11.21 22.44 -20.95
C LYS A 102 -10.34 21.26 -20.59
N ILE A 103 -9.14 21.16 -21.15
CA ILE A 103 -8.15 20.11 -20.85
C ILE A 103 -7.79 20.14 -19.37
N SER A 104 -7.44 21.30 -18.84
CA SER A 104 -7.06 21.48 -17.44
C SER A 104 -8.19 21.12 -16.50
N ARG A 105 -9.43 21.50 -16.83
CA ARG A 105 -10.60 21.18 -16.02
C ARG A 105 -10.87 19.68 -15.99
N LEU A 106 -10.77 18.99 -17.13
CA LEU A 106 -10.94 17.54 -17.21
C LEU A 106 -9.92 16.80 -16.33
N LEU A 107 -8.64 17.17 -16.45
CA LEU A 107 -7.57 16.55 -15.67
C LEU A 107 -7.68 16.86 -14.16
N SER A 108 -8.09 18.10 -13.81
CA SER A 108 -8.37 18.47 -12.41
C SER A 108 -9.51 17.65 -11.82
N LEU A 109 -10.59 17.40 -12.55
CA LEU A 109 -11.70 16.56 -12.10
C LEU A 109 -11.25 15.12 -11.84
N LEU A 110 -10.33 14.57 -12.64
CA LEU A 110 -9.73 13.26 -12.38
C LEU A 110 -8.89 13.28 -11.11
N ASP A 111 -8.08 14.33 -10.86
CA ASP A 111 -7.31 14.46 -9.64
C ASP A 111 -8.19 14.58 -8.39
N GLU A 112 -9.29 15.33 -8.48
CA GLU A 112 -10.29 15.42 -7.41
C GLU A 112 -10.93 14.05 -7.11
N ARG A 113 -11.24 13.25 -8.15
CA ARG A 113 -11.76 11.88 -7.99
C ARG A 113 -10.72 10.96 -7.35
N ILE A 114 -9.48 10.99 -7.82
CA ILE A 114 -8.35 10.23 -7.25
C ILE A 114 -8.19 10.58 -5.75
N ALA A 115 -8.15 11.85 -5.42
CA ALA A 115 -8.04 12.30 -4.03
C ALA A 115 -9.24 11.85 -3.17
N THR A 116 -10.44 11.87 -3.73
CA THR A 116 -11.67 11.40 -3.05
C THR A 116 -11.62 9.90 -2.79
N GLN A 117 -11.20 9.08 -3.77
CA GLN A 117 -11.07 7.63 -3.55
C GLN A 117 -10.04 7.31 -2.45
N ASN A 118 -8.89 7.99 -2.42
CA ASN A 118 -7.92 7.82 -1.35
C ASN A 118 -8.52 8.13 0.03
N LYS A 119 -9.24 9.24 0.16
CA LYS A 119 -9.93 9.60 1.42
C LYS A 119 -10.98 8.56 1.85
N ILE A 120 -11.69 7.95 0.90
CA ILE A 120 -12.65 6.88 1.18
C ILE A 120 -11.93 5.65 1.72
N ILE A 121 -10.81 5.24 1.10
CA ILE A 121 -9.99 4.12 1.56
C ILE A 121 -9.52 4.37 2.99
N ASP A 122 -8.93 5.54 3.27
CA ASP A 122 -8.42 5.89 4.59
C ASP A 122 -9.52 5.87 5.66
N LYS A 123 -10.71 6.41 5.34
CA LYS A 123 -11.87 6.39 6.23
C LYS A 123 -12.37 4.97 6.52
N LEU A 124 -12.47 4.12 5.50
CA LEU A 124 -12.90 2.72 5.67
C LEU A 124 -11.90 1.92 6.51
N GLN A 125 -10.59 2.11 6.29
CA GLN A 125 -9.55 1.47 7.10
C GLN A 125 -9.60 1.93 8.56
N SER A 126 -9.80 3.23 8.78
CA SER A 126 -9.95 3.79 10.13
C SER A 126 -11.22 3.27 10.82
N LEU A 127 -12.31 3.14 10.07
CA LEU A 127 -13.57 2.57 10.58
C LEU A 127 -13.38 1.12 11.03
N ILE A 128 -12.73 0.27 10.21
CA ILE A 128 -12.44 -1.12 10.59
C ILE A 128 -11.61 -1.18 11.87
N LYS A 129 -10.55 -0.34 11.97
CA LYS A 129 -9.74 -0.27 13.21
C LYS A 129 -10.59 0.12 14.43
N GLY A 130 -11.43 1.15 14.31
CA GLY A 130 -12.32 1.59 15.37
C GLY A 130 -13.31 0.52 15.80
N ILE A 131 -13.96 -0.13 14.83
CA ILE A 131 -14.90 -1.25 15.09
C ILE A 131 -14.18 -2.38 15.85
N MET A 132 -12.99 -2.79 15.41
CA MET A 132 -12.25 -3.88 16.07
C MET A 132 -11.90 -3.55 17.52
N VAL A 133 -11.45 -2.33 17.80
CA VAL A 133 -11.12 -1.88 19.16
C VAL A 133 -12.37 -1.84 20.04
N GLU A 134 -13.45 -1.24 19.54
CA GLU A 134 -14.69 -1.05 20.29
C GLU A 134 -15.37 -2.40 20.60
N LEU A 135 -15.47 -3.28 19.61
CA LEU A 135 -16.04 -4.62 19.82
C LEU A 135 -15.25 -5.44 20.84
N GLN A 136 -13.92 -5.40 20.79
CA GLN A 136 -13.07 -6.09 21.75
C GLN A 136 -13.28 -5.54 23.17
N LYS A 137 -13.28 -4.22 23.33
CA LYS A 137 -13.51 -3.57 24.60
C LYS A 137 -14.87 -3.94 25.18
N GLN A 138 -15.95 -3.71 24.43
CA GLN A 138 -17.32 -4.00 24.88
C GLN A 138 -17.53 -5.48 25.17
N GLY A 139 -16.99 -6.37 24.34
CA GLY A 139 -17.13 -7.80 24.51
C GLY A 139 -16.42 -8.32 25.77
N ILE A 140 -15.24 -7.78 26.08
CA ILE A 140 -14.50 -8.10 27.31
C ILE A 140 -15.23 -7.54 28.53
N ASP A 141 -15.64 -6.27 28.52
CA ASP A 141 -16.31 -5.60 29.63
C ASP A 141 -17.65 -6.29 29.98
N ARG A 142 -18.39 -6.76 28.98
CA ARG A 142 -19.65 -7.52 29.16
C ARG A 142 -19.45 -9.01 29.44
N GLY A 143 -18.22 -9.53 29.40
CA GLY A 143 -17.93 -10.95 29.58
C GLY A 143 -18.40 -11.86 28.43
N THR A 144 -18.83 -11.30 27.29
CA THR A 144 -19.25 -12.06 26.10
C THR A 144 -18.08 -12.51 25.24
N TRP A 145 -16.89 -11.95 25.47
CA TRP A 145 -15.65 -12.34 24.83
C TRP A 145 -14.68 -12.98 25.82
N LYS A 146 -13.95 -13.98 25.36
CA LYS A 146 -12.92 -14.67 26.16
C LYS A 146 -11.62 -14.77 25.38
N LYS A 147 -10.50 -14.81 26.08
CA LYS A 147 -9.19 -15.12 25.52
C LYS A 147 -9.12 -16.60 25.16
N LYS A 148 -9.16 -16.93 23.86
CA LYS A 148 -9.04 -18.29 23.33
C LYS A 148 -7.63 -18.51 22.81
N SER A 149 -7.06 -19.69 23.03
CA SER A 149 -5.81 -20.11 22.39
C SER A 149 -6.01 -20.18 20.87
N LEU A 150 -5.00 -19.81 20.08
CA LEU A 150 -5.11 -20.01 18.64
C LEU A 150 -5.18 -21.49 18.28
N GLY A 151 -4.59 -22.39 19.05
CA GLY A 151 -4.73 -23.84 18.88
C GLY A 151 -6.15 -24.36 19.03
N ASP A 152 -7.04 -23.62 19.74
CA ASP A 152 -8.46 -23.99 19.83
C ASP A 152 -9.23 -23.69 18.53
N VAL A 153 -8.72 -22.82 17.68
CA VAL A 153 -9.45 -22.30 16.50
C VAL A 153 -8.68 -22.44 15.17
N LEU A 154 -7.40 -22.78 15.23
CA LEU A 154 -6.52 -23.03 14.09
C LEU A 154 -5.84 -24.41 14.24
N SER A 155 -5.50 -25.00 13.10
CA SER A 155 -4.61 -26.18 13.04
C SER A 155 -3.55 -25.94 11.97
N GLU A 156 -2.33 -26.41 12.19
CA GLU A 156 -1.27 -26.31 11.18
C GLU A 156 -1.64 -27.14 9.93
N ARG A 157 -1.40 -26.55 8.74
CA ARG A 157 -1.51 -27.26 7.46
C ARG A 157 -0.13 -27.74 7.02
N ASN A 158 0.05 -29.06 7.00
CA ASN A 158 1.30 -29.70 6.60
C ASN A 158 1.21 -30.29 5.17
N GLU A 159 0.74 -29.49 4.22
CA GLU A 159 0.59 -29.90 2.82
C GLU A 159 1.73 -29.33 1.98
N ARG A 160 2.42 -30.21 1.23
CA ARG A 160 3.54 -29.84 0.38
C ARG A 160 3.09 -29.66 -1.06
N ASN A 161 3.78 -28.77 -1.79
CA ASN A 161 3.46 -28.34 -3.15
C ASN A 161 3.82 -29.41 -4.21
N THR A 162 3.35 -30.64 -4.04
CA THR A 162 3.56 -31.73 -5.01
C THR A 162 2.86 -31.50 -6.34
N ASN A 163 1.80 -30.66 -6.35
CA ASN A 163 1.04 -30.27 -7.54
C ASN A 163 1.64 -29.06 -8.26
N LEU A 164 2.77 -28.54 -7.79
CA LEU A 164 3.49 -27.41 -8.40
C LEU A 164 2.64 -26.14 -8.58
N TYR A 165 1.77 -25.84 -7.60
CA TYR A 165 1.03 -24.57 -7.58
C TYR A 165 1.99 -23.39 -7.64
N GLN A 166 1.49 -22.29 -8.21
CA GLN A 166 2.25 -21.04 -8.34
C GLN A 166 2.69 -20.48 -6.99
N VAL A 167 3.89 -19.90 -6.97
CA VAL A 167 4.47 -19.33 -5.74
C VAL A 167 3.98 -17.91 -5.52
N PHE A 168 3.49 -17.67 -4.31
CA PHE A 168 2.96 -16.40 -3.84
C PHE A 168 3.82 -15.81 -2.73
N SER A 169 3.85 -14.49 -2.67
CA SER A 169 4.46 -13.70 -1.60
C SER A 169 3.39 -13.18 -0.64
N VAL A 170 3.80 -12.82 0.59
CA VAL A 170 2.90 -12.24 1.58
C VAL A 170 3.28 -10.77 1.80
N SER A 171 2.37 -9.88 1.43
CA SER A 171 2.54 -8.42 1.52
C SER A 171 1.76 -7.84 2.70
N VAL A 172 2.30 -6.80 3.33
CA VAL A 172 1.60 -6.05 4.39
C VAL A 172 0.29 -5.46 3.87
N SER A 173 0.32 -4.84 2.69
CA SER A 173 -0.80 -4.07 2.12
C SER A 173 -1.72 -4.90 1.22
N GLN A 174 -1.16 -5.85 0.44
CA GLN A 174 -1.91 -6.57 -0.59
C GLN A 174 -2.31 -8.00 -0.19
N GLY A 175 -1.80 -8.50 0.96
CA GLY A 175 -2.09 -9.85 1.42
C GLY A 175 -1.23 -10.90 0.70
N ILE A 176 -1.82 -12.04 0.30
CA ILE A 176 -1.14 -13.14 -0.38
C ILE A 176 -1.30 -12.92 -1.89
N VAL A 177 -0.20 -12.61 -2.58
CA VAL A 177 -0.16 -12.13 -3.97
C VAL A 177 0.83 -12.92 -4.80
N ASN A 178 0.59 -13.05 -6.11
CA ASN A 178 1.53 -13.70 -7.01
C ASN A 178 2.91 -13.03 -6.92
N GLN A 179 3.97 -13.84 -6.75
CA GLN A 179 5.30 -13.32 -6.49
C GLN A 179 5.88 -12.57 -7.70
N VAL A 180 5.64 -13.06 -8.91
CA VAL A 180 6.14 -12.43 -10.14
C VAL A 180 5.43 -11.11 -10.40
N ASP A 181 4.11 -11.09 -10.28
CA ASP A 181 3.30 -9.87 -10.49
C ASP A 181 3.64 -8.78 -9.47
N TYR A 182 3.96 -9.18 -8.24
CA TYR A 182 4.24 -8.24 -7.15
C TYR A 182 5.68 -7.73 -7.13
N LEU A 183 6.67 -8.61 -7.40
CA LEU A 183 8.11 -8.31 -7.29
C LEU A 183 8.80 -8.13 -8.64
N GLY A 184 8.09 -8.33 -9.76
CA GLY A 184 8.63 -8.26 -11.12
C GLY A 184 9.51 -9.45 -11.50
N ARG A 185 9.80 -10.36 -10.56
CA ARG A 185 10.59 -11.60 -10.80
C ARG A 185 10.28 -12.63 -9.73
N SER A 186 10.58 -13.89 -10.03
CA SER A 186 10.53 -14.98 -9.05
C SER A 186 11.79 -15.00 -8.18
N PHE A 187 11.59 -15.19 -6.87
CA PHE A 187 12.64 -15.51 -5.89
C PHE A 187 12.50 -16.95 -5.37
N ALA A 188 11.58 -17.70 -5.94
CA ALA A 188 11.39 -19.10 -5.58
C ALA A 188 12.59 -19.96 -5.99
N ALA A 189 12.84 -21.03 -5.26
CA ALA A 189 13.79 -22.05 -5.67
C ALA A 189 13.35 -22.71 -6.99
N LYS A 190 14.27 -23.33 -7.72
CA LYS A 190 13.93 -24.09 -8.92
C LYS A 190 12.96 -25.23 -8.64
N ASP A 191 13.16 -25.92 -7.51
CA ASP A 191 12.25 -26.93 -6.99
C ASP A 191 11.38 -26.31 -5.87
N THR A 192 10.08 -26.21 -6.13
CA THR A 192 9.08 -25.69 -5.20
C THR A 192 8.25 -26.79 -4.53
N SER A 193 8.60 -28.08 -4.72
CA SER A 193 7.87 -29.22 -4.15
C SER A 193 7.81 -29.19 -2.62
N LYS A 194 8.81 -28.59 -1.97
CA LYS A 194 8.89 -28.44 -0.49
C LYS A 194 8.15 -27.21 0.03
N TYR A 195 7.56 -26.38 -0.85
CA TYR A 195 6.77 -25.21 -0.42
C TYR A 195 5.49 -25.66 0.26
N ASN A 196 4.94 -24.76 1.10
CA ASN A 196 3.68 -25.03 1.79
C ASN A 196 2.50 -24.61 0.91
N VAL A 197 1.50 -25.48 0.80
CA VAL A 197 0.26 -25.17 0.08
C VAL A 197 -0.66 -24.34 0.97
N VAL A 198 -1.29 -23.36 0.38
CA VAL A 198 -2.27 -22.46 1.03
C VAL A 198 -3.58 -22.56 0.30
N HIS A 199 -4.64 -22.88 1.04
CA HIS A 199 -6.00 -22.92 0.53
C HIS A 199 -6.76 -21.63 0.81
N TYR A 200 -7.90 -21.44 0.17
CA TYR A 200 -8.80 -20.34 0.49
C TYR A 200 -9.19 -20.35 1.97
N GLY A 201 -9.05 -19.22 2.64
CA GLY A 201 -9.38 -19.06 4.05
C GLY A 201 -8.27 -19.42 5.04
N ASP A 202 -7.17 -20.05 4.61
CA ASP A 202 -6.01 -20.31 5.46
C ASP A 202 -5.32 -19.01 5.89
N LEU A 203 -4.72 -19.04 7.07
CA LEU A 203 -3.85 -17.99 7.58
C LEU A 203 -2.39 -18.33 7.31
N VAL A 204 -1.61 -17.36 6.82
CA VAL A 204 -0.17 -17.49 6.59
C VAL A 204 0.58 -16.54 7.50
N TYR A 205 1.56 -17.06 8.25
CA TYR A 205 2.46 -16.33 9.12
C TYR A 205 3.89 -16.36 8.57
N THR A 206 4.49 -15.17 8.30
CA THR A 206 5.78 -15.07 7.58
C THR A 206 7.01 -15.27 8.44
N LYS A 207 6.94 -15.12 9.76
CA LYS A 207 8.05 -15.23 10.72
C LYS A 207 9.23 -14.25 10.50
N SER A 208 9.20 -13.44 9.48
CA SER A 208 10.27 -12.51 9.13
C SER A 208 9.85 -11.07 9.37
N PRO A 209 10.73 -10.19 9.88
CA PRO A 209 10.45 -8.76 9.99
C PRO A 209 10.00 -8.18 8.67
N THR A 210 8.89 -7.43 8.67
CA THR A 210 8.29 -6.87 7.46
C THR A 210 7.68 -5.49 7.78
N GLY A 211 8.28 -4.43 7.26
CA GLY A 211 7.85 -3.06 7.53
C GLY A 211 7.87 -2.77 9.04
N SER A 212 6.73 -2.32 9.59
CA SER A 212 6.54 -2.02 11.01
C SER A 212 6.24 -3.26 11.89
N PHE A 213 6.27 -4.47 11.31
CA PHE A 213 6.02 -5.73 12.00
C PHE A 213 7.35 -6.46 12.28
N PRO A 214 7.95 -6.28 13.46
CA PRO A 214 9.30 -6.81 13.73
C PRO A 214 9.35 -8.34 13.82
N TYR A 215 8.21 -9.01 14.05
CA TYR A 215 8.12 -10.46 14.24
C TYR A 215 7.35 -11.18 13.14
N GLY A 216 7.11 -10.50 12.01
CA GLY A 216 6.35 -11.03 10.87
C GLY A 216 4.89 -10.62 10.86
N ILE A 217 4.22 -10.97 9.77
CA ILE A 217 2.83 -10.63 9.48
C ILE A 217 1.97 -11.89 9.35
N VAL A 218 0.69 -11.74 9.65
CA VAL A 218 -0.33 -12.78 9.49
C VAL A 218 -1.38 -12.32 8.49
N LYS A 219 -1.62 -13.10 7.44
CA LYS A 219 -2.59 -12.78 6.40
C LYS A 219 -3.48 -13.99 6.07
N GLN A 220 -4.76 -13.75 5.82
CA GLN A 220 -5.69 -14.76 5.32
C GLN A 220 -5.61 -14.87 3.80
N SER A 221 -5.58 -16.07 3.26
CA SER A 221 -5.71 -16.32 1.83
C SER A 221 -7.13 -16.05 1.36
N ARG A 222 -7.23 -15.25 0.30
CA ARG A 222 -8.47 -15.01 -0.47
C ARG A 222 -8.33 -15.49 -1.91
N ASN A 223 -7.27 -16.24 -2.20
CA ASN A 223 -7.07 -16.84 -3.51
C ASN A 223 -8.01 -18.03 -3.65
N ILE A 224 -8.80 -18.05 -4.70
CA ILE A 224 -9.79 -19.11 -4.97
C ILE A 224 -9.06 -20.42 -5.26
N GLU A 225 -7.97 -20.35 -6.04
CA GLU A 225 -7.10 -21.47 -6.33
C GLU A 225 -6.08 -21.69 -5.21
N ASN A 226 -5.61 -22.93 -5.07
CA ASN A 226 -4.53 -23.25 -4.17
C ASN A 226 -3.24 -22.61 -4.67
N VAL A 227 -2.45 -22.08 -3.76
CA VAL A 227 -1.18 -21.42 -4.06
C VAL A 227 -0.08 -21.95 -3.15
N ALA A 228 1.18 -21.72 -3.51
CA ALA A 228 2.32 -22.14 -2.72
C ALA A 228 3.02 -20.92 -2.08
N VAL A 229 3.49 -21.08 -0.84
CA VAL A 229 4.30 -20.06 -0.14
C VAL A 229 5.59 -20.69 0.40
N SER A 230 6.55 -19.84 0.75
CA SER A 230 7.84 -20.27 1.29
C SER A 230 7.70 -21.35 2.37
N PRO A 231 8.55 -22.38 2.38
CA PRO A 231 8.57 -23.40 3.42
C PRO A 231 8.88 -22.85 4.83
N LEU A 232 9.44 -21.64 4.89
CA LEU A 232 9.71 -20.93 6.15
C LEU A 232 8.46 -20.37 6.83
N TYR A 233 7.36 -20.22 6.09
CA TYR A 233 6.11 -19.66 6.62
C TYR A 233 5.27 -20.73 7.33
N GLY A 234 4.54 -20.32 8.37
CA GLY A 234 3.48 -21.14 8.95
C GLY A 234 2.19 -20.99 8.16
N VAL A 235 1.53 -22.10 7.86
CA VAL A 235 0.21 -22.12 7.22
C VAL A 235 -0.78 -22.77 8.16
N TYR A 236 -1.91 -22.13 8.40
CA TYR A 236 -2.89 -22.60 9.38
C TYR A 236 -4.30 -22.61 8.78
N LYS A 237 -4.95 -23.76 8.87
CA LYS A 237 -6.36 -23.91 8.56
C LYS A 237 -7.19 -23.37 9.72
N SER A 238 -8.11 -22.47 9.45
CA SER A 238 -9.07 -21.97 10.43
C SER A 238 -10.30 -22.89 10.55
N ARG A 239 -10.86 -23.04 11.77
CA ARG A 239 -12.09 -23.83 12.00
C ARG A 239 -13.28 -23.34 11.17
N SER A 240 -13.32 -22.05 10.88
CA SER A 240 -14.31 -21.45 9.98
C SER A 240 -13.73 -20.23 9.29
N LEU A 241 -14.34 -19.84 8.15
CA LEU A 241 -13.95 -18.61 7.45
C LEU A 241 -14.10 -17.38 8.35
N ALA A 242 -15.11 -17.37 9.24
CA ALA A 242 -15.35 -16.28 10.18
C ALA A 242 -14.17 -16.10 11.16
N VAL A 243 -13.63 -17.20 11.69
CA VAL A 243 -12.42 -17.18 12.54
C VAL A 243 -11.25 -16.61 11.77
N GLY A 244 -10.99 -17.10 10.57
CA GLY A 244 -9.87 -16.63 9.75
C GLY A 244 -9.99 -15.15 9.41
N THR A 245 -11.19 -14.67 9.06
CA THR A 245 -11.44 -13.25 8.75
C THR A 245 -11.24 -12.36 9.97
N TYR A 246 -11.74 -12.75 11.11
CA TYR A 246 -11.53 -12.03 12.37
C TYR A 246 -10.05 -11.94 12.74
N LEU A 247 -9.33 -13.07 12.71
CA LEU A 247 -7.91 -13.12 13.03
C LEU A 247 -7.07 -12.32 12.03
N HIS A 248 -7.41 -12.35 10.75
CA HIS A 248 -6.77 -11.49 9.75
C HIS A 248 -6.85 -10.01 10.12
N GLU A 249 -8.03 -9.53 10.53
CA GLU A 249 -8.21 -8.14 10.96
C GLU A 249 -7.52 -7.84 12.29
N PHE A 250 -7.55 -8.79 13.24
CA PHE A 250 -6.84 -8.66 14.51
C PHE A 250 -5.34 -8.44 14.30
N PHE A 251 -4.71 -9.23 13.42
CA PHE A 251 -3.28 -9.15 13.11
C PHE A 251 -2.89 -8.06 12.10
N LYS A 252 -3.82 -7.28 11.58
CA LYS A 252 -3.50 -6.02 10.87
C LYS A 252 -3.02 -4.92 11.82
N SER A 253 -3.37 -5.00 13.10
CA SER A 253 -2.87 -4.08 14.13
C SER A 253 -1.44 -4.45 14.51
N GLU A 254 -0.51 -3.51 14.34
CA GLU A 254 0.89 -3.66 14.75
C GLU A 254 1.00 -3.97 16.24
N ILE A 255 0.22 -3.27 17.06
CA ILE A 255 0.18 -3.46 18.53
C ILE A 255 -0.32 -4.85 18.89
N ASN A 256 -1.44 -5.29 18.31
CA ASN A 256 -1.99 -6.63 18.58
C ASN A 256 -1.01 -7.73 18.15
N THR A 257 -0.42 -7.57 16.97
CA THR A 257 0.56 -8.53 16.42
C THR A 257 1.80 -8.58 17.29
N HIS A 258 2.33 -7.44 17.70
CA HIS A 258 3.46 -7.37 18.62
C HIS A 258 3.13 -8.04 19.96
N ASN A 259 2.03 -7.66 20.60
CA ASN A 259 1.63 -8.19 21.91
C ASN A 259 1.35 -9.70 21.86
N TYR A 260 0.88 -10.20 20.71
CA TYR A 260 0.68 -11.62 20.51
C TYR A 260 1.99 -12.39 20.33
N LEU A 261 2.89 -11.90 19.45
CA LEU A 261 4.10 -12.61 19.02
C LEU A 261 5.27 -12.48 20.02
N HIS A 262 5.43 -11.30 20.63
CA HIS A 262 6.58 -11.02 21.49
C HIS A 262 6.79 -12.05 22.62
N PRO A 263 5.77 -12.50 23.35
CA PRO A 263 5.94 -13.51 24.41
C PRO A 263 6.33 -14.90 23.88
N LEU A 264 6.13 -15.16 22.57
CA LEU A 264 6.40 -16.46 21.94
C LEU A 264 7.84 -16.58 21.43
N ILE A 265 8.61 -15.49 21.47
CA ILE A 265 9.96 -15.43 20.90
C ILE A 265 10.89 -16.35 21.68
N GLN A 266 11.58 -17.21 20.94
CA GLN A 266 12.74 -17.94 21.42
C GLN A 266 14.00 -17.28 20.87
N LYS A 267 14.90 -16.88 21.76
CA LYS A 267 16.22 -16.39 21.35
C LYS A 267 17.07 -17.57 20.87
N GLY A 268 17.33 -17.61 19.58
CA GLY A 268 18.28 -18.55 18.98
C GLY A 268 19.73 -18.06 19.04
N ALA A 269 20.64 -18.86 18.54
CA ALA A 269 22.03 -18.45 18.35
C ALA A 269 22.10 -17.15 17.54
N LYS A 270 22.98 -16.22 17.92
CA LYS A 270 23.15 -14.89 17.32
C LYS A 270 21.89 -13.98 17.42
N ASN A 271 21.08 -14.10 18.48
CA ASN A 271 19.86 -13.31 18.68
C ASN A 271 18.82 -13.46 17.57
N THR A 272 18.82 -14.55 16.82
CA THR A 272 17.78 -14.81 15.83
C THR A 272 16.44 -15.04 16.51
N ILE A 273 15.41 -14.36 16.02
CA ILE A 273 14.04 -14.51 16.51
C ILE A 273 13.47 -15.77 15.84
N ASN A 274 13.06 -16.73 16.64
CA ASN A 274 12.40 -17.94 16.17
C ASN A 274 11.05 -18.14 16.88
N ILE A 275 9.99 -18.31 16.11
CA ILE A 275 8.66 -18.73 16.60
C ILE A 275 8.27 -19.96 15.78
N THR A 276 8.27 -21.14 16.41
CA THR A 276 7.85 -22.36 15.74
C THR A 276 6.36 -22.33 15.39
N ASN A 277 5.91 -23.17 14.44
CA ASN A 277 4.50 -23.24 14.05
C ASN A 277 3.61 -23.62 15.25
N GLN A 278 4.07 -24.53 16.09
CA GLN A 278 3.34 -24.96 17.29
C GLN A 278 3.25 -23.82 18.30
N ARG A 279 4.35 -23.12 18.60
CA ARG A 279 4.33 -21.98 19.54
C ARG A 279 3.43 -20.85 19.08
N PHE A 280 3.32 -20.62 17.76
CA PHE A 280 2.37 -19.64 17.24
C PHE A 280 0.94 -19.90 17.67
N LEU A 281 0.56 -21.16 17.95
CA LEU A 281 -0.78 -21.54 18.36
C LEU A 281 -1.03 -21.45 19.88
N GLU A 282 0.02 -21.26 20.70
CA GLU A 282 -0.08 -21.34 22.17
C GLU A 282 -0.70 -20.09 22.80
N ASN A 283 -0.44 -18.89 22.24
CA ASN A 283 -0.92 -17.65 22.83
C ASN A 283 -2.39 -17.41 22.54
N ARG A 284 -2.99 -16.46 23.25
CA ARG A 284 -4.44 -16.25 23.27
C ARG A 284 -4.83 -14.91 22.66
N VAL A 285 -5.96 -14.89 21.99
CA VAL A 285 -6.60 -13.70 21.43
C VAL A 285 -8.02 -13.54 22.00
N PRO A 286 -8.48 -12.29 22.24
CA PRO A 286 -9.87 -12.06 22.64
C PRO A 286 -10.78 -12.36 21.45
N MET A 287 -11.78 -13.20 21.67
CA MET A 287 -12.77 -13.59 20.64
C MET A 287 -14.16 -13.72 21.24
N PRO A 288 -15.23 -13.50 20.46
CA PRO A 288 -16.59 -13.79 20.88
C PRO A 288 -16.75 -15.24 21.32
N VAL A 289 -17.49 -15.47 22.39
CA VAL A 289 -17.91 -16.82 22.81
C VAL A 289 -18.98 -17.35 21.88
N ASN A 290 -19.91 -16.46 21.47
CA ASN A 290 -21.02 -16.78 20.58
C ASN A 290 -20.56 -16.84 19.12
N SER A 291 -20.73 -17.99 18.46
CA SER A 291 -20.36 -18.19 17.06
C SER A 291 -21.18 -17.34 16.08
N ASN A 292 -22.43 -17.02 16.41
CA ASN A 292 -23.26 -16.15 15.57
C ASN A 292 -22.76 -14.70 15.62
N GLU A 293 -22.34 -14.21 16.79
CA GLU A 293 -21.70 -12.90 16.93
C GLU A 293 -20.42 -12.82 16.07
N LEU A 294 -19.55 -13.83 16.17
CA LEU A 294 -18.34 -13.91 15.35
C LEU A 294 -18.66 -13.93 13.86
N LEU A 295 -19.70 -14.66 13.45
CA LEU A 295 -20.14 -14.70 12.05
C LEU A 295 -20.60 -13.32 11.55
N LEU A 296 -21.40 -12.59 12.35
CA LEU A 296 -21.88 -11.25 12.02
C LEU A 296 -20.72 -10.26 11.91
N ILE A 297 -19.80 -10.27 12.87
CA ILE A 297 -18.59 -9.46 12.84
C ILE A 297 -17.77 -9.75 11.58
N SER A 298 -17.54 -11.02 11.27
CA SER A 298 -16.77 -11.42 10.09
C SER A 298 -17.43 -11.00 8.79
N LYS A 299 -18.75 -11.10 8.67
CA LYS A 299 -19.49 -10.61 7.50
C LYS A 299 -19.35 -9.10 7.32
N LEU A 300 -19.46 -8.34 8.42
CA LEU A 300 -19.25 -6.88 8.38
C LEU A 300 -17.82 -6.54 7.93
N LEU A 301 -16.81 -7.15 8.55
CA LEU A 301 -15.40 -6.93 8.20
C LEU A 301 -15.10 -7.33 6.74
N TYR A 302 -15.66 -8.45 6.28
CA TYR A 302 -15.54 -8.88 4.89
C TYR A 302 -16.15 -7.85 3.92
N SER A 303 -17.36 -7.38 4.19
CA SER A 303 -18.06 -6.37 3.38
C SER A 303 -17.27 -5.05 3.30
N LEU A 304 -16.72 -4.58 4.43
CA LEU A 304 -15.91 -3.36 4.47
C LEU A 304 -14.61 -3.53 3.66
N ASN A 305 -13.93 -4.68 3.79
CA ASN A 305 -12.72 -4.94 2.99
C ASN A 305 -13.02 -5.12 1.50
N ASP A 306 -14.14 -5.73 1.15
CA ASP A 306 -14.58 -5.83 -0.23
C ASP A 306 -14.86 -4.44 -0.82
N LYS A 307 -15.51 -3.57 -0.06
CA LYS A 307 -15.69 -2.16 -0.45
C LYS A 307 -14.35 -1.45 -0.67
N ILE A 308 -13.37 -1.63 0.23
CA ILE A 308 -12.02 -1.08 0.05
C ILE A 308 -11.40 -1.57 -1.26
N LYS A 309 -11.50 -2.87 -1.55
CA LYS A 309 -10.97 -3.46 -2.79
C LYS A 309 -11.61 -2.84 -4.04
N HIS A 310 -12.93 -2.66 -4.05
CA HIS A 310 -13.64 -1.99 -5.16
C HIS A 310 -13.18 -0.54 -5.34
N VAL A 311 -13.02 0.22 -4.25
CA VAL A 311 -12.53 1.60 -4.30
C VAL A 311 -11.08 1.65 -4.81
N GLN A 312 -10.23 0.71 -4.41
CA GLN A 312 -8.85 0.60 -4.90
C GLN A 312 -8.80 0.29 -6.40
N ASN A 313 -9.63 -0.61 -6.89
CA ASN A 313 -9.73 -0.90 -8.33
C ASN A 313 -10.19 0.34 -9.11
N THR A 314 -11.21 1.05 -8.63
CA THR A 314 -11.68 2.31 -9.24
C THR A 314 -10.57 3.37 -9.25
N LEU A 315 -9.81 3.49 -8.17
CA LEU A 315 -8.65 4.39 -8.07
C LEU A 315 -7.59 4.04 -9.14
N GLN A 316 -7.30 2.76 -9.32
CA GLN A 316 -6.35 2.29 -10.34
C GLN A 316 -6.83 2.64 -11.75
N GLU A 317 -8.12 2.49 -12.05
CA GLU A 317 -8.67 2.86 -13.34
C GLU A 317 -8.62 4.39 -13.58
N TYR A 318 -8.87 5.22 -12.57
CA TYR A 318 -8.68 6.67 -12.71
C TYR A 318 -7.22 7.05 -12.99
N HIS A 319 -6.27 6.37 -12.35
CA HIS A 319 -4.85 6.59 -12.66
C HIS A 319 -4.50 6.21 -14.11
N LYS A 320 -4.97 5.05 -14.58
CA LYS A 320 -4.78 4.62 -15.98
C LYS A 320 -5.40 5.62 -16.95
N GLN A 321 -6.64 6.05 -16.70
CA GLN A 321 -7.35 7.02 -17.53
C GLN A 321 -6.60 8.35 -17.57
N LYS A 322 -6.13 8.86 -16.44
CA LYS A 322 -5.33 10.10 -16.41
C LYS A 322 -4.04 9.96 -17.22
N GLN A 323 -3.31 8.86 -17.05
CA GLN A 323 -2.10 8.60 -17.83
C GLN A 323 -2.36 8.51 -19.32
N TYR A 324 -3.43 7.84 -19.72
CA TYR A 324 -3.83 7.76 -21.12
C TYR A 324 -4.11 9.14 -21.70
N LEU A 325 -4.92 9.95 -21.03
CA LEU A 325 -5.25 11.30 -21.47
C LEU A 325 -4.00 12.20 -21.56
N LEU A 326 -3.11 12.14 -20.58
CA LEU A 326 -1.84 12.88 -20.62
C LEU A 326 -0.97 12.50 -21.83
N ARG A 327 -0.96 11.22 -22.22
CA ARG A 327 -0.23 10.76 -23.41
C ARG A 327 -0.89 11.22 -24.71
N GLN A 328 -2.21 11.24 -24.79
CA GLN A 328 -2.94 11.63 -26.00
C GLN A 328 -3.00 13.15 -26.21
N MET A 329 -3.06 13.92 -25.13
CA MET A 329 -3.24 15.38 -25.21
C MET A 329 -1.92 16.17 -25.35
N PHE A 330 -0.79 15.55 -24.99
CA PHE A 330 0.51 16.20 -25.01
C PHE A 330 1.53 15.48 -25.90
N ILE A 331 1.08 15.08 -27.09
CA ILE A 331 1.91 14.40 -28.12
C ILE A 331 2.95 15.37 -28.70
#